data_4a753731e9d4c172e54529a4c1e01e64
#
_entry.id   4a753731e9d4c172e54529a4c1e01e64
#
_cell.length_a   1.000
_cell.length_b   1.000
_cell.length_c   1.000
_cell.angle_alpha   90.00
_cell.angle_beta   90.00
_cell.angle_gamma   90.00
#
_symmetry.space_group_name_H-M   'P 1'
#
loop_
_entity.id
_entity.type
_entity.pdbx_description
1 polymer ?
#
loop_
_entity_poly.entity_id
_entity_poly.type
_entity_poly.pdbx_seq_one_letter_code
_entity_poly.pdbx_strand_id
1 'polypeptide(L)'
;AALAPECSKKVAMSSAAALLSYLGLLSDESNFGRYTLKTHDLSEYLRLDHAALRALNLFPDESGSVANKNASLFGLLNRCKTAQGVRMLSQWIKQPLVHVHAIQNRQALLQTFLDEADARQRLQEHFLKWMPDMLRISKRFQRGVATLEDVVRCYQAVGKVPGLRAELAAISMPSEADRVLFHSTFVA
;
A
#
# COMPACT_ATOMS: atom_id res chain seq x y z
N ALA A 1 23.80 -14.52 -21.54
CA ALA A 1 22.87 -13.81 -20.66
C ALA A 1 23.25 -14.18 -19.23
N ALA A 2 23.59 -13.17 -18.40
CA ALA A 2 23.86 -13.41 -16.99
C ALA A 2 22.55 -13.86 -16.33
N LEU A 3 22.58 -15.02 -15.65
CA LEU A 3 21.45 -15.47 -14.85
C LEU A 3 21.13 -14.40 -13.79
N ALA A 4 19.88 -14.07 -13.65
CA ALA A 4 19.45 -13.14 -12.61
C ALA A 4 19.90 -13.65 -11.21
N PRO A 5 20.36 -12.77 -10.32
CA PRO A 5 20.90 -13.15 -9.00
C PRO A 5 19.90 -13.96 -8.16
N GLU A 6 18.62 -13.81 -8.42
CA GLU A 6 17.54 -14.58 -7.81
C GLU A 6 17.63 -16.08 -8.09
N CYS A 7 18.14 -16.47 -9.26
CA CYS A 7 18.25 -17.88 -9.67
C CYS A 7 19.22 -18.70 -8.80
N SER A 8 20.11 -18.04 -8.06
CA SER A 8 21.02 -18.72 -7.12
C SER A 8 20.31 -19.28 -5.88
N LYS A 9 19.11 -18.79 -5.55
CA LYS A 9 18.33 -19.18 -4.38
C LYS A 9 17.46 -20.41 -4.67
N LYS A 10 18.07 -21.59 -4.69
CA LYS A 10 17.45 -22.86 -5.14
C LYS A 10 16.08 -23.13 -4.51
N VAL A 11 15.95 -23.04 -3.18
CA VAL A 11 14.69 -23.33 -2.47
C VAL A 11 13.59 -22.33 -2.83
N ALA A 12 13.93 -21.03 -2.86
CA ALA A 12 12.99 -20.00 -3.24
C ALA A 12 12.55 -20.15 -4.71
N MET A 13 13.48 -20.45 -5.59
CA MET A 13 13.18 -20.70 -7.01
C MET A 13 12.33 -21.94 -7.23
N SER A 14 12.55 -23.02 -6.47
CA SER A 14 11.71 -24.21 -6.52
C SER A 14 10.27 -23.91 -6.10
N SER A 15 10.08 -23.13 -5.00
CA SER A 15 8.76 -22.69 -4.55
C SER A 15 8.10 -21.75 -5.56
N ALA A 16 8.86 -20.83 -6.15
CA ALA A 16 8.37 -19.93 -7.19
C ALA A 16 7.95 -20.70 -8.46
N ALA A 17 8.73 -21.70 -8.87
CA ALA A 17 8.40 -22.53 -10.02
C ALA A 17 7.09 -23.32 -9.81
N ALA A 18 6.89 -23.88 -8.61
CA ALA A 18 5.64 -24.56 -8.25
C ALA A 18 4.43 -23.60 -8.32
N LEU A 19 4.60 -22.36 -7.81
CA LEU A 19 3.55 -21.33 -7.86
C LEU A 19 3.25 -20.90 -9.31
N LEU A 20 4.27 -20.66 -10.11
CA LEU A 20 4.12 -20.27 -11.54
C LEU A 20 3.41 -21.37 -12.35
N SER A 21 3.77 -22.63 -12.09
CA SER A 21 3.11 -23.79 -12.70
C SER A 21 1.64 -23.90 -12.27
N TYR A 22 1.36 -23.76 -10.97
CA TYR A 22 -0.01 -23.81 -10.42
C TYR A 22 -0.91 -22.71 -11.00
N LEU A 23 -0.38 -21.49 -11.14
CA LEU A 23 -1.12 -20.37 -11.72
C LEU A 23 -1.20 -20.40 -13.24
N GLY A 24 -0.50 -21.32 -13.92
CA GLY A 24 -0.49 -21.43 -15.38
C GLY A 24 0.11 -20.22 -16.09
N LEU A 25 0.93 -19.41 -15.41
CA LEU A 25 1.42 -18.13 -15.96
C LEU A 25 2.31 -18.30 -17.20
N LEU A 26 3.01 -19.42 -17.32
CA LEU A 26 3.89 -19.72 -18.45
C LEU A 26 3.14 -20.37 -19.62
N SER A 27 1.89 -20.82 -19.41
CA SER A 27 1.08 -21.47 -20.44
C SER A 27 0.35 -20.47 -21.34
N ASP A 28 0.27 -19.22 -20.93
CA ASP A 28 -0.41 -18.14 -21.66
C ASP A 28 0.63 -17.11 -22.13
N GLU A 29 0.85 -17.05 -23.45
CA GLU A 29 1.79 -16.12 -24.08
C GLU A 29 1.45 -14.65 -23.78
N SER A 30 0.19 -14.33 -23.49
CA SER A 30 -0.24 -12.97 -23.13
C SER A 30 0.39 -12.48 -21.82
N ASN A 31 0.91 -13.37 -20.99
CA ASN A 31 1.58 -13.07 -19.73
C ASN A 31 3.08 -12.73 -19.91
N PHE A 32 3.67 -12.99 -21.05
CA PHE A 32 5.10 -12.78 -21.25
C PHE A 32 5.46 -11.30 -21.14
N GLY A 33 6.50 -11.01 -20.35
CA GLY A 33 6.94 -9.66 -20.08
C GLY A 33 6.09 -8.85 -19.09
N ARG A 34 4.96 -9.39 -18.59
CA ARG A 34 4.08 -8.70 -17.63
C ARG A 34 4.52 -8.84 -16.17
N TYR A 35 5.33 -9.83 -15.88
CA TYR A 35 5.77 -10.14 -14.50
C TYR A 35 7.27 -10.04 -14.39
N THR A 36 7.72 -9.49 -13.28
CA THR A 36 9.13 -9.43 -12.91
C THR A 36 9.36 -10.17 -11.60
N LEU A 37 10.42 -10.97 -11.51
CA LEU A 37 10.84 -11.61 -10.28
C LEU A 37 11.79 -10.66 -9.54
N LYS A 38 11.48 -10.37 -8.27
CA LYS A 38 12.33 -9.56 -7.40
C LYS A 38 12.52 -10.25 -6.07
N THR A 39 13.72 -10.13 -5.52
CA THR A 39 13.96 -10.56 -4.13
C THR A 39 13.29 -9.57 -3.19
N HIS A 40 12.46 -10.11 -2.28
CA HIS A 40 11.91 -9.33 -1.16
C HIS A 40 12.79 -9.59 0.08
N ASP A 41 13.39 -8.53 0.62
CA ASP A 41 14.20 -8.63 1.83
C ASP A 41 13.31 -8.45 3.07
N LEU A 42 13.11 -9.54 3.80
CA LEU A 42 12.34 -9.53 5.03
C LEU A 42 13.12 -8.95 6.22
N SER A 43 14.44 -8.73 6.09
CA SER A 43 15.27 -8.14 7.15
C SER A 43 14.99 -6.65 7.35
N GLU A 44 14.36 -5.99 6.38
CA GLU A 44 13.91 -4.59 6.49
C GLU A 44 12.79 -4.39 7.50
N TYR A 45 12.13 -5.50 7.91
CA TYR A 45 10.96 -5.45 8.77
C TYR A 45 11.16 -6.25 10.06
N LEU A 46 10.59 -5.73 11.14
CA LEU A 46 10.49 -6.48 12.39
C LEU A 46 9.56 -7.69 12.20
N ARG A 47 10.04 -8.87 12.59
CA ARG A 47 9.24 -10.10 12.53
C ARG A 47 8.38 -10.20 13.79
N LEU A 48 7.07 -10.14 13.58
CA LEU A 48 6.07 -10.35 14.61
C LEU A 48 5.35 -11.67 14.33
N ASP A 49 5.41 -12.59 15.26
CA ASP A 49 4.62 -13.82 15.20
C ASP A 49 3.16 -13.58 15.64
N HIS A 50 2.33 -14.58 15.46
CA HIS A 50 0.91 -14.47 15.81
C HIS A 50 0.68 -14.25 17.31
N ALA A 51 1.52 -14.83 18.16
CA ALA A 51 1.45 -14.67 19.61
C ALA A 51 1.76 -13.22 20.02
N ALA A 52 2.82 -12.63 19.43
CA ALA A 52 3.16 -11.22 19.64
C ALA A 52 2.05 -10.27 19.15
N LEU A 53 1.48 -10.52 17.97
CA LEU A 53 0.37 -9.70 17.43
C LEU A 53 -0.83 -9.68 18.38
N ARG A 54 -1.16 -10.82 19.00
CA ARG A 54 -2.25 -10.94 19.97
C ARG A 54 -1.89 -10.32 21.32
N ALA A 55 -0.71 -10.63 21.86
CA ALA A 55 -0.26 -10.11 23.16
C ALA A 55 -0.19 -8.59 23.18
N LEU A 56 0.22 -7.96 22.06
CA LEU A 56 0.26 -6.51 21.89
C LEU A 56 -1.09 -5.90 21.51
N ASN A 57 -2.12 -6.71 21.34
CA ASN A 57 -3.46 -6.27 20.92
C ASN A 57 -3.44 -5.36 19.68
N LEU A 58 -2.66 -5.76 18.67
CA LEU A 58 -2.47 -4.96 17.46
C LEU A 58 -3.70 -4.96 16.55
N PHE A 59 -4.44 -6.08 16.50
CA PHE A 59 -5.66 -6.24 15.70
C PHE A 59 -6.82 -6.68 16.58
N PRO A 60 -8.08 -6.39 16.16
CA PRO A 60 -9.25 -6.90 16.86
C PRO A 60 -9.26 -8.43 16.87
N ASP A 61 -9.67 -9.03 17.96
CA ASP A 61 -9.86 -10.48 18.04
C ASP A 61 -10.96 -10.95 17.08
N GLU A 62 -10.73 -12.08 16.41
CA GLU A 62 -11.69 -12.71 15.50
C GLU A 62 -12.91 -13.32 16.26
N SER A 63 -12.86 -13.36 17.58
CA SER A 63 -13.89 -13.97 18.43
C SER A 63 -15.23 -13.23 18.47
N GLY A 64 -15.42 -12.22 17.61
CA GLY A 64 -16.75 -11.66 17.31
C GLY A 64 -17.43 -10.89 18.45
N SER A 65 -16.75 -10.63 19.55
CA SER A 65 -17.25 -9.68 20.52
C SER A 65 -17.27 -8.31 19.87
N VAL A 66 -18.47 -7.77 19.68
CA VAL A 66 -18.76 -6.42 19.12
C VAL A 66 -18.17 -5.30 19.99
N ALA A 67 -17.36 -5.65 20.96
CA ALA A 67 -16.71 -4.77 21.89
C ALA A 67 -15.69 -3.90 21.19
N ASN A 68 -16.10 -2.69 20.98
CA ASN A 68 -15.24 -1.51 20.76
C ASN A 68 -14.20 -1.64 19.63
N LYS A 69 -14.55 -1.13 18.46
CA LYS A 69 -13.61 -1.04 17.31
C LYS A 69 -12.26 -0.42 17.68
N ASN A 70 -12.21 0.36 18.75
CA ASN A 70 -11.02 1.03 19.25
C ASN A 70 -10.23 0.19 20.29
N ALA A 71 -10.62 -1.05 20.54
CA ALA A 71 -9.96 -1.90 21.52
C ALA A 71 -8.59 -2.45 21.05
N SER A 72 -8.20 -2.22 19.80
CA SER A 72 -6.90 -2.60 19.25
C SER A 72 -6.16 -1.39 18.69
N LEU A 73 -4.83 -1.50 18.57
CA LEU A 73 -4.01 -0.45 17.96
C LEU A 73 -4.47 -0.10 16.55
N PHE A 74 -4.75 -1.12 15.73
CA PHE A 74 -5.28 -0.92 14.38
C PHE A 74 -6.61 -0.17 14.41
N GLY A 75 -7.54 -0.56 15.27
CA GLY A 75 -8.84 0.08 15.38
C GLY A 75 -8.75 1.55 15.82
N LEU A 76 -7.84 1.84 16.76
CA LEU A 76 -7.57 3.20 17.23
C LEU A 76 -7.00 4.09 16.11
N LEU A 77 -6.01 3.58 15.36
CA LEU A 77 -5.31 4.33 14.31
C LEU A 77 -6.08 4.41 13.00
N ASN A 78 -7.00 3.47 12.74
CA ASN A 78 -7.67 3.41 11.45
C ASN A 78 -8.68 4.55 11.26
N ARG A 79 -8.18 5.65 10.72
CA ARG A 79 -8.97 6.80 10.24
C ARG A 79 -8.91 6.93 8.72
N CYS A 80 -8.48 5.88 8.03
CA CYS A 80 -8.30 5.86 6.58
C CYS A 80 -9.62 6.13 5.85
N LYS A 81 -9.56 6.95 4.81
CA LYS A 81 -10.70 7.28 3.95
C LYS A 81 -10.87 6.31 2.79
N THR A 82 -9.85 5.50 2.49
CA THR A 82 -9.82 4.57 1.36
C THR A 82 -9.55 3.14 1.80
N ALA A 83 -10.09 2.17 1.06
CA ALA A 83 -9.83 0.75 1.31
C ALA A 83 -8.34 0.38 1.12
N GLN A 84 -7.65 1.03 0.16
CA GLN A 84 -6.21 0.88 -0.03
C GLN A 84 -5.43 1.34 1.20
N GLY A 85 -5.79 2.50 1.75
CA GLY A 85 -5.17 3.04 2.97
C GLY A 85 -5.36 2.12 4.17
N VAL A 86 -6.55 1.56 4.34
CA VAL A 86 -6.83 0.56 5.40
C VAL A 86 -5.90 -0.65 5.28
N ARG A 87 -5.73 -1.19 4.06
CA ARG A 87 -4.83 -2.32 3.82
C ARG A 87 -3.36 -1.97 4.06
N MET A 88 -2.94 -0.78 3.62
CA MET A 88 -1.57 -0.29 3.83
C MET A 88 -1.29 -0.11 5.32
N LEU A 89 -2.19 0.51 6.07
CA LEU A 89 -2.06 0.66 7.53
C LEU A 89 -1.95 -0.70 8.22
N SER A 90 -2.80 -1.66 7.83
CA SER A 90 -2.74 -3.04 8.35
C SER A 90 -1.38 -3.68 8.08
N GLN A 91 -0.83 -3.50 6.87
CA GLN A 91 0.48 -4.02 6.51
C GLN A 91 1.59 -3.34 7.32
N TRP A 92 1.55 -2.04 7.49
CA TRP A 92 2.55 -1.29 8.27
C TRP A 92 2.61 -1.71 9.74
N ILE A 93 1.45 -2.02 10.33
CA ILE A 93 1.37 -2.52 11.71
C ILE A 93 1.91 -3.96 11.81
N LYS A 94 1.65 -4.82 10.81
CA LYS A 94 2.15 -6.19 10.76
C LYS A 94 3.66 -6.28 10.48
N GLN A 95 4.18 -5.32 9.73
CA GLN A 95 5.56 -5.27 9.26
C GLN A 95 6.19 -3.92 9.58
N PRO A 96 6.49 -3.62 10.87
CA PRO A 96 7.16 -2.40 11.26
C PRO A 96 8.56 -2.31 10.66
N LEU A 97 8.97 -1.11 10.25
CA LEU A 97 10.31 -0.87 9.73
C LEU A 97 11.36 -1.01 10.83
N VAL A 98 12.54 -1.51 10.46
CA VAL A 98 13.72 -1.61 11.35
C VAL A 98 14.74 -0.53 11.03
N HIS A 99 14.89 -0.13 9.77
CA HIS A 99 15.86 0.86 9.36
C HIS A 99 15.49 2.27 9.83
N VAL A 100 16.36 2.86 10.65
CA VAL A 100 16.15 4.19 11.25
C VAL A 100 15.88 5.26 10.20
N HIS A 101 16.66 5.28 9.11
CA HIS A 101 16.48 6.27 8.05
C HIS A 101 15.09 6.16 7.37
N ALA A 102 14.61 4.96 7.11
CA ALA A 102 13.28 4.75 6.54
C ALA A 102 12.16 5.17 7.52
N ILE A 103 12.38 4.98 8.83
CA ILE A 103 11.46 5.46 9.87
C ILE A 103 11.44 6.99 9.91
N GLN A 104 12.61 7.63 9.91
CA GLN A 104 12.74 9.09 9.90
C GLN A 104 12.10 9.72 8.68
N ASN A 105 12.30 9.15 7.48
CA ASN A 105 11.65 9.60 6.25
C ASN A 105 10.12 9.54 6.37
N ARG A 106 9.59 8.45 6.94
CA ARG A 106 8.15 8.33 7.16
C ARG A 106 7.62 9.34 8.17
N GLN A 107 8.40 9.60 9.23
CA GLN A 107 8.06 10.61 10.24
C GLN A 107 8.08 12.03 9.66
N ALA A 108 9.05 12.35 8.81
CA ALA A 108 9.13 13.64 8.12
C ALA A 108 7.90 13.90 7.23
N LEU A 109 7.49 12.87 6.44
CA LEU A 109 6.26 12.95 5.65
C LEU A 109 5.00 13.14 6.51
N LEU A 110 4.91 12.46 7.66
CA LEU A 110 3.80 12.64 8.59
C LEU A 110 3.80 14.04 9.20
N GLN A 111 4.98 14.57 9.58
CA GLN A 111 5.10 15.92 10.14
C GLN A 111 4.61 16.97 9.14
N THR A 112 4.99 16.86 7.87
CA THR A 112 4.49 17.73 6.81
C THR A 112 2.96 17.79 6.77
N PHE A 113 2.29 16.64 6.82
CA PHE A 113 0.81 16.61 6.82
C PHE A 113 0.20 17.06 8.16
N LEU A 114 0.95 17.04 9.26
CA LEU A 114 0.49 17.63 10.54
C LEU A 114 0.55 19.15 10.48
N ASP A 115 1.61 19.70 9.93
CA ASP A 115 1.83 21.15 9.84
C ASP A 115 0.86 21.78 8.82
N GLU A 116 0.59 21.10 7.72
CA GLU A 116 -0.31 21.55 6.64
C GLU A 116 -1.74 21.00 6.83
N ALA A 117 -2.40 21.44 7.91
CA ALA A 117 -3.72 20.93 8.30
C ALA A 117 -4.80 21.17 7.23
N ASP A 118 -4.79 22.34 6.57
CA ASP A 118 -5.77 22.71 5.55
C ASP A 118 -5.59 21.86 4.28
N ALA A 119 -4.34 21.63 3.84
CA ALA A 119 -4.05 20.76 2.71
C ALA A 119 -4.48 19.32 3.02
N ARG A 120 -4.17 18.83 4.21
CA ARG A 120 -4.61 17.50 4.68
C ARG A 120 -6.14 17.37 4.64
N GLN A 121 -6.88 18.36 5.11
CA GLN A 121 -8.34 18.33 5.09
C GLN A 121 -8.88 18.34 3.66
N ARG A 122 -8.37 19.20 2.78
CA ARG A 122 -8.77 19.22 1.36
C ARG A 122 -8.49 17.86 0.69
N LEU A 123 -7.31 17.26 0.91
CA LEU A 123 -6.98 15.94 0.41
C LEU A 123 -7.97 14.86 0.87
N GLN A 124 -8.34 14.87 2.15
CA GLN A 124 -9.27 13.90 2.72
C GLN A 124 -10.69 14.04 2.16
N GLU A 125 -11.23 15.27 2.12
CA GLU A 125 -12.65 15.50 1.80
C GLU A 125 -12.91 15.56 0.28
N HIS A 126 -12.01 16.14 -0.51
CA HIS A 126 -12.22 16.33 -1.94
C HIS A 126 -11.69 15.19 -2.81
N PHE A 127 -10.65 14.49 -2.36
CA PHE A 127 -10.01 13.44 -3.15
C PHE A 127 -10.18 12.05 -2.54
N LEU A 128 -9.65 11.82 -1.35
CA LEU A 128 -9.57 10.47 -0.78
C LEU A 128 -10.94 9.87 -0.46
N LYS A 129 -11.88 10.66 0.02
CA LYS A 129 -13.24 10.20 0.33
C LYS A 129 -13.97 9.60 -0.87
N TRP A 130 -13.67 10.09 -2.08
CA TRP A 130 -14.31 9.69 -3.32
C TRP A 130 -13.48 8.68 -4.14
N MET A 131 -12.31 8.32 -3.65
CA MET A 131 -11.42 7.39 -4.34
C MET A 131 -11.93 5.96 -4.18
N PRO A 132 -12.30 5.28 -5.27
CA PRO A 132 -12.75 3.90 -5.22
C PRO A 132 -11.60 2.94 -4.92
N ASP A 133 -11.92 1.69 -4.61
CA ASP A 133 -10.92 0.64 -4.47
C ASP A 133 -10.41 0.20 -5.86
N MET A 134 -9.39 0.90 -6.35
CA MET A 134 -8.81 0.68 -7.69
C MET A 134 -8.29 -0.75 -7.86
N LEU A 135 -7.74 -1.35 -6.80
CA LEU A 135 -7.26 -2.73 -6.87
C LEU A 135 -8.42 -3.71 -7.08
N ARG A 136 -9.54 -3.48 -6.41
CA ARG A 136 -10.75 -4.30 -6.58
C ARG A 136 -11.34 -4.15 -7.97
N ILE A 137 -11.42 -2.92 -8.47
CA ILE A 137 -11.89 -2.61 -9.83
C ILE A 137 -10.98 -3.30 -10.86
N SER A 138 -9.65 -3.14 -10.75
CA SER A 138 -8.70 -3.80 -11.64
C SER A 138 -8.90 -5.33 -11.69
N LYS A 139 -9.06 -5.98 -10.52
CA LYS A 139 -9.35 -7.42 -10.47
C LYS A 139 -10.67 -7.81 -11.11
N ARG A 140 -11.69 -6.95 -11.06
CA ARG A 140 -12.98 -7.19 -11.74
C ARG A 140 -12.82 -7.11 -13.25
N PHE A 141 -12.03 -6.15 -13.75
CA PHE A 141 -11.69 -6.06 -15.17
C PHE A 141 -10.93 -7.31 -15.64
N GLN A 142 -9.90 -7.73 -14.90
CA GLN A 142 -9.13 -8.95 -15.24
C GLN A 142 -9.99 -10.20 -15.33
N ARG A 143 -11.02 -10.31 -14.48
CA ARG A 143 -11.95 -11.45 -14.46
C ARG A 143 -13.10 -11.35 -15.47
N GLY A 144 -13.21 -10.24 -16.20
CA GLY A 144 -14.31 -10.02 -17.14
C GLY A 144 -15.69 -9.80 -16.47
N VAL A 145 -15.73 -9.49 -15.15
CA VAL A 145 -16.96 -9.28 -14.38
C VAL A 145 -17.15 -7.81 -13.97
N ALA A 146 -16.43 -6.91 -14.61
CA ALA A 146 -16.58 -5.47 -14.37
C ALA A 146 -17.91 -4.97 -14.92
N THR A 147 -18.56 -4.08 -14.18
CA THR A 147 -19.80 -3.44 -14.56
C THR A 147 -19.54 -2.06 -15.16
N LEU A 148 -20.54 -1.48 -15.85
CA LEU A 148 -20.47 -0.10 -16.33
C LEU A 148 -20.21 0.88 -15.17
N GLU A 149 -20.77 0.61 -14.00
CA GLU A 149 -20.54 1.41 -12.79
C GLU A 149 -19.05 1.41 -12.39
N ASP A 150 -18.36 0.26 -12.49
CA ASP A 150 -16.93 0.18 -12.22
C ASP A 150 -16.11 1.04 -13.21
N VAL A 151 -16.52 1.07 -14.50
CA VAL A 151 -15.90 1.93 -15.53
C VAL A 151 -16.08 3.41 -15.19
N VAL A 152 -17.31 3.82 -14.87
CA VAL A 152 -17.63 5.21 -14.53
C VAL A 152 -16.85 5.66 -13.27
N ARG A 153 -16.82 4.81 -12.24
CA ARG A 153 -16.03 5.09 -11.02
C ARG A 153 -14.54 5.24 -11.30
N CYS A 154 -14.01 4.37 -12.16
CA CYS A 154 -12.60 4.46 -12.58
C CYS A 154 -12.34 5.77 -13.33
N TYR A 155 -13.17 6.12 -14.29
CA TYR A 155 -13.06 7.37 -15.04
C TYR A 155 -13.10 8.61 -14.13
N GLN A 156 -14.07 8.66 -13.21
CA GLN A 156 -14.19 9.75 -12.24
C GLN A 156 -12.95 9.85 -11.33
N ALA A 157 -12.39 8.73 -10.90
CA ALA A 157 -11.17 8.71 -10.10
C ALA A 157 -9.98 9.25 -10.88
N VAL A 158 -9.77 8.79 -12.11
CA VAL A 158 -8.69 9.26 -13.00
C VAL A 158 -8.81 10.76 -13.27
N GLY A 159 -10.02 11.25 -13.50
CA GLY A 159 -10.28 12.69 -13.70
C GLY A 159 -9.91 13.57 -12.50
N LYS A 160 -9.86 13.01 -11.29
CA LYS A 160 -9.43 13.73 -10.07
C LYS A 160 -7.91 13.73 -9.83
N VAL A 161 -7.16 12.85 -10.50
CA VAL A 161 -5.71 12.71 -10.28
C VAL A 161 -4.93 14.03 -10.54
N PRO A 162 -5.21 14.79 -11.62
CA PRO A 162 -4.51 16.06 -11.84
C PRO A 162 -4.72 17.06 -10.70
N GLY A 163 -5.96 17.17 -10.19
CA GLY A 163 -6.26 18.03 -9.04
C GLY A 163 -5.57 17.56 -7.75
N LEU A 164 -5.56 16.26 -7.49
CA LEU A 164 -4.83 15.67 -6.38
C LEU A 164 -3.33 15.98 -6.45
N ARG A 165 -2.74 15.85 -7.64
CA ARG A 165 -1.33 16.17 -7.88
C ARG A 165 -1.04 17.66 -7.65
N ALA A 166 -1.91 18.54 -8.10
CA ALA A 166 -1.77 19.99 -7.90
C ALA A 166 -1.81 20.36 -6.40
N GLU A 167 -2.74 19.78 -5.63
CA GLU A 167 -2.81 20.00 -4.19
C GLU A 167 -1.56 19.48 -3.45
N LEU A 168 -1.06 18.31 -3.84
CA LEU A 168 0.18 17.76 -3.27
C LEU A 168 1.39 18.64 -3.62
N ALA A 169 1.48 19.15 -4.84
CA ALA A 169 2.57 20.03 -5.28
C ALA A 169 2.53 21.42 -4.61
N ALA A 170 1.37 21.85 -4.14
CA ALA A 170 1.20 23.12 -3.44
C ALA A 170 1.59 23.08 -1.95
N ILE A 171 1.85 21.88 -1.39
CA ILE A 171 2.24 21.73 0.01
C ILE A 171 3.64 22.31 0.24
N SER A 172 3.74 23.22 1.20
CA SER A 172 5.01 23.85 1.58
C SER A 172 5.85 22.90 2.44
N MET A 173 7.14 22.84 2.14
CA MET A 173 8.11 22.01 2.88
C MET A 173 9.14 22.90 3.56
N PRO A 174 9.44 22.66 4.84
CA PRO A 174 10.42 23.45 5.57
C PRO A 174 11.86 23.20 5.12
N SER A 175 12.16 22.02 4.61
CA SER A 175 13.50 21.60 4.19
C SER A 175 13.52 21.16 2.73
N GLU A 176 14.62 21.45 2.02
CA GLU A 176 14.84 20.99 0.64
C GLU A 176 14.93 19.45 0.58
N ALA A 177 15.51 18.81 1.60
CA ALA A 177 15.56 17.33 1.69
C ALA A 177 14.15 16.73 1.81
N ASP A 178 13.30 17.30 2.67
CA ASP A 178 11.91 16.86 2.81
C ASP A 178 11.11 17.09 1.54
N ARG A 179 11.35 18.19 0.83
CA ARG A 179 10.74 18.50 -0.46
C ARG A 179 11.12 17.48 -1.53
N VAL A 180 12.39 17.11 -1.64
CA VAL A 180 12.85 16.07 -2.58
C VAL A 180 12.20 14.72 -2.24
N LEU A 181 12.19 14.33 -0.96
CA LEU A 181 11.55 13.12 -0.49
C LEU A 181 10.06 13.09 -0.82
N PHE A 182 9.35 14.17 -0.53
CA PHE A 182 7.91 14.29 -0.77
C PHE A 182 7.58 14.23 -2.27
N HIS A 183 8.30 15.04 -3.09
CA HIS A 183 8.10 15.03 -4.53
C HIS A 183 8.37 13.67 -5.15
N SER A 184 9.45 12.99 -4.77
CA SER A 184 9.76 11.64 -5.26
C SER A 184 8.73 10.59 -4.83
N THR A 185 8.02 10.83 -3.71
CA THR A 185 7.03 9.88 -3.20
C THR A 185 5.63 10.10 -3.77
N PHE A 186 5.21 11.37 -3.96
CA PHE A 186 3.80 11.70 -4.24
C PHE A 186 3.56 12.44 -5.56
N VAL A 187 4.56 13.10 -6.15
CA VAL A 187 4.36 14.01 -7.29
C VAL A 187 5.03 13.51 -8.57
N ALA A 188 6.05 12.65 -8.46
CA ALA A 188 6.81 12.09 -9.58
C ALA A 188 6.01 11.17 -10.51
#